data_46ef43ed9d8719638fd88087bf93c50b
#
_entry.id   46ef43ed9d8719638fd88087bf93c50b
#
_cell.length_a   1.000
_cell.length_b   1.000
_cell.length_c   1.000
_cell.angle_alpha   90.00
_cell.angle_beta   90.00
_cell.angle_gamma   90.00
#
_symmetry.space_group_name_H-M   'P 1'
#
loop_
_entity.id
_entity.type
_entity.pdbx_description
1 polymer ?
#
loop_
_entity_poly.entity_id
_entity_poly.type
_entity_poly.pdbx_seq_one_letter_code
_entity_poly.pdbx_strand_id
1 'polypeptide(L)'
;MFGYVVANIEDATDEEKARYHAAYCGLCRTLGRRCGQRCRLALNYDMTFLVLLLESLYEPPTITSKARCMAHPLTQHDYTCSETTDYAADVTVALAYHKCLDDWNDDRSVAARVGAAALSSAYRRVRTRLPRQCGAIERELAAIGQLERARREGAADEAANAFGHLMAELFVREEDLWSNTLRAVGFHLGRFIYLMDAVCDLKRDAKRGSYNPLAGLECLPQDMEVALSVIAGNAVAEFEKLPLEQDLHLLRNVLYSGIWQKYNAQFKADEKEGAASAAESVEEAASAAESTGENAGENTNAAESTRETRA
;
A
#
# COMPACT_ATOMS: atom_id res chain seq x y z
N MET A 1 1.41 -4.12 -8.89
CA MET A 1 0.97 -4.76 -7.66
C MET A 1 0.98 -3.69 -6.62
N PHE A 2 0.32 -3.87 -5.51
CA PHE A 2 -0.24 -2.78 -4.71
C PHE A 2 0.82 -1.92 -4.01
N GLY A 3 1.84 -2.53 -3.37
CA GLY A 3 2.93 -1.83 -2.69
C GLY A 3 2.49 -1.08 -1.43
N TYR A 4 1.42 -1.56 -0.77
CA TYR A 4 0.88 -0.98 0.45
C TYR A 4 1.17 -1.85 1.68
N VAL A 5 1.23 -3.18 1.53
CA VAL A 5 1.41 -4.11 2.64
C VAL A 5 2.90 -4.37 2.83
N VAL A 6 3.58 -3.38 3.40
CA VAL A 6 5.04 -3.38 3.59
C VAL A 6 5.38 -3.06 5.04
N ALA A 7 6.50 -3.59 5.55
CA ALA A 7 6.94 -3.27 6.90
C ALA A 7 7.45 -1.83 7.00
N ASN A 8 7.16 -1.16 8.11
CA ASN A 8 7.82 0.08 8.47
C ASN A 8 9.19 -0.25 9.06
N ILE A 9 10.22 -0.15 8.20
CA ILE A 9 11.58 -0.56 8.55
C ILE A 9 12.19 0.34 9.63
N GLU A 10 11.74 1.58 9.78
CA GLU A 10 12.26 2.50 10.80
C GLU A 10 11.90 2.02 12.22
N ASP A 11 10.71 1.45 12.38
CA ASP A 11 10.20 0.96 13.66
C ASP A 11 10.56 -0.52 13.95
N ALA A 12 11.20 -1.22 12.99
CA ALA A 12 11.55 -2.62 13.13
C ALA A 12 12.93 -2.82 13.76
N THR A 13 13.08 -3.87 14.56
CA THR A 13 14.38 -4.31 15.10
C THR A 13 15.28 -4.88 14.01
N ASP A 14 16.58 -4.99 14.28
CA ASP A 14 17.51 -5.57 13.30
C ASP A 14 17.20 -7.07 13.02
N GLU A 15 16.71 -7.80 14.00
CA GLU A 15 16.26 -9.19 13.83
C GLU A 15 15.03 -9.28 12.92
N GLU A 16 14.05 -8.40 13.12
CA GLU A 16 12.85 -8.31 12.27
C GLU A 16 13.18 -7.89 10.85
N LYS A 17 14.10 -6.94 10.68
CA LYS A 17 14.63 -6.56 9.35
C LYS A 17 15.28 -7.76 8.66
N ALA A 18 16.11 -8.50 9.37
CA ALA A 18 16.78 -9.68 8.84
C ALA A 18 15.76 -10.76 8.46
N ARG A 19 14.75 -11.01 9.32
CA ARG A 19 13.65 -11.95 9.07
C ARG A 19 12.82 -11.56 7.85
N TYR A 20 12.42 -10.30 7.76
CA TYR A 20 11.67 -9.75 6.64
C TYR A 20 12.43 -9.89 5.32
N HIS A 21 13.72 -9.55 5.33
CA HIS A 21 14.61 -9.72 4.18
C HIS A 21 14.79 -11.19 3.80
N ALA A 22 14.93 -12.09 4.77
CA ALA A 22 15.09 -13.51 4.50
C ALA A 22 13.84 -14.11 3.82
N ALA A 23 12.64 -13.73 4.27
CA ALA A 23 11.37 -14.11 3.65
C ALA A 23 11.25 -13.56 2.21
N TYR A 24 11.56 -12.28 2.00
CA TYR A 24 11.57 -11.64 0.67
C TYR A 24 12.57 -12.32 -0.29
N CYS A 25 13.78 -12.61 0.17
CA CYS A 25 14.79 -13.30 -0.61
C CYS A 25 14.37 -14.74 -0.92
N GLY A 26 13.71 -15.43 0.02
CA GLY A 26 13.13 -16.75 -0.16
C GLY A 26 12.08 -16.78 -1.27
N LEU A 27 11.13 -15.84 -1.20
CA LEU A 27 10.10 -15.66 -2.23
C LEU A 27 10.73 -15.38 -3.61
N CYS A 28 11.72 -14.49 -3.69
CA CYS A 28 12.47 -14.21 -4.91
C CYS A 28 13.08 -15.48 -5.54
N ARG A 29 13.73 -16.32 -4.72
CA ARG A 29 14.35 -17.56 -5.17
C ARG A 29 13.31 -18.58 -5.62
N THR A 30 12.25 -18.71 -4.87
CA THR A 30 11.13 -19.60 -5.17
C THR A 30 10.44 -19.22 -6.48
N LEU A 31 10.20 -17.93 -6.73
CA LEU A 31 9.72 -17.45 -8.03
C LEU A 31 10.62 -17.92 -9.18
N GLY A 32 11.94 -17.75 -9.04
CA GLY A 32 12.90 -18.18 -10.06
C GLY A 32 12.93 -19.68 -10.30
N ARG A 33 12.91 -20.48 -9.22
CA ARG A 33 12.96 -21.94 -9.25
C ARG A 33 11.66 -22.57 -9.76
N ARG A 34 10.52 -22.12 -9.23
CA ARG A 34 9.20 -22.73 -9.43
C ARG A 34 8.49 -22.23 -10.69
N CYS A 35 8.59 -20.94 -10.95
CA CYS A 35 7.84 -20.27 -12.01
C CYS A 35 8.71 -19.87 -13.21
N GLY A 36 10.02 -19.71 -13.00
CA GLY A 36 11.00 -19.32 -14.01
C GLY A 36 11.65 -17.97 -13.70
N GLN A 37 12.88 -17.76 -14.17
CA GLN A 37 13.70 -16.59 -13.79
C GLN A 37 13.01 -15.23 -14.08
N ARG A 38 12.23 -15.14 -15.15
CA ARG A 38 11.50 -13.93 -15.52
C ARG A 38 10.42 -13.55 -14.49
N CYS A 39 9.86 -14.55 -13.79
CA CYS A 39 8.83 -14.31 -12.77
C CYS A 39 9.38 -13.56 -11.54
N ARG A 40 10.71 -13.53 -11.34
CA ARG A 40 11.33 -12.73 -10.27
C ARG A 40 11.10 -11.21 -10.43
N LEU A 41 10.80 -10.73 -11.64
CA LEU A 41 10.42 -9.33 -11.88
C LEU A 41 9.05 -8.97 -11.27
N ALA A 42 8.24 -9.96 -10.91
CA ALA A 42 6.97 -9.76 -10.24
C ALA A 42 7.09 -9.69 -8.69
N LEU A 43 8.30 -9.89 -8.16
CA LEU A 43 8.57 -9.86 -6.73
C LEU A 43 8.13 -8.53 -6.11
N ASN A 44 7.46 -8.60 -4.99
CA ASN A 44 7.00 -7.43 -4.21
C ASN A 44 6.88 -7.77 -2.73
N TYR A 45 6.77 -6.74 -1.91
CA TYR A 45 6.68 -6.86 -0.46
C TYR A 45 5.30 -7.29 0.04
N ASP A 46 4.22 -6.98 -0.69
CA ASP A 46 2.86 -7.39 -0.31
C ASP A 46 2.78 -8.92 -0.11
N MET A 47 3.43 -9.68 -1.00
CA MET A 47 3.46 -11.14 -0.89
C MET A 47 4.42 -11.65 0.18
N THR A 48 5.37 -10.84 0.63
CA THR A 48 6.21 -11.18 1.80
C THR A 48 5.38 -11.19 3.08
N PHE A 49 4.45 -10.25 3.21
CA PHE A 49 3.49 -10.26 4.32
C PHE A 49 2.66 -11.56 4.34
N LEU A 50 2.14 -11.99 3.19
CA LEU A 50 1.39 -13.24 3.09
C LEU A 50 2.25 -14.45 3.49
N VAL A 51 3.53 -14.49 3.09
CA VAL A 51 4.47 -15.54 3.52
C VAL A 51 4.59 -15.56 5.04
N LEU A 52 4.91 -14.40 5.65
CA LEU A 52 5.11 -14.28 7.08
C LEU A 52 3.85 -14.64 7.89
N LEU A 53 2.68 -14.16 7.45
CA LEU A 53 1.40 -14.46 8.09
C LEU A 53 1.12 -15.98 8.12
N LEU A 54 1.25 -16.64 6.97
CA LEU A 54 0.96 -18.06 6.88
C LEU A 54 2.07 -18.92 7.52
N GLU A 55 3.34 -18.49 7.49
CA GLU A 55 4.42 -19.15 8.22
C GLU A 55 4.24 -19.03 9.72
N SER A 56 3.79 -17.88 10.23
CA SER A 56 3.50 -17.67 11.64
C SER A 56 2.28 -18.49 12.11
N LEU A 57 1.28 -18.68 11.26
CA LEU A 57 0.05 -19.40 11.62
C LEU A 57 0.23 -20.92 11.57
N TYR A 58 0.93 -21.43 10.55
CA TYR A 58 1.01 -22.87 10.27
C TYR A 58 2.34 -23.50 10.62
N GLU A 59 3.36 -22.71 10.92
CA GLU A 59 4.71 -23.12 11.30
C GLU A 59 5.28 -24.27 10.42
N PRO A 60 5.23 -24.15 9.08
CA PRO A 60 5.70 -25.22 8.21
C PRO A 60 7.21 -25.42 8.33
N PRO A 61 7.73 -26.61 8.03
CA PRO A 61 9.15 -26.82 7.96
C PRO A 61 9.82 -25.82 7.01
N THR A 62 10.79 -25.07 7.53
CA THR A 62 11.45 -23.98 6.83
C THR A 62 12.91 -24.33 6.52
N ILE A 63 13.35 -24.11 5.29
CA ILE A 63 14.73 -24.24 4.86
C ILE A 63 15.38 -22.87 4.91
N THR A 64 16.36 -22.69 5.80
CA THR A 64 17.18 -21.49 5.88
C THR A 64 18.55 -21.74 5.24
N SER A 65 19.03 -20.82 4.40
CA SER A 65 20.35 -20.91 3.78
C SER A 65 20.83 -19.54 3.31
N LYS A 66 22.08 -19.46 2.84
CA LYS A 66 22.68 -18.24 2.30
C LYS A 66 22.98 -18.38 0.83
N ALA A 67 22.74 -17.33 0.06
CA ALA A 67 23.11 -17.31 -1.35
C ALA A 67 23.32 -15.89 -1.87
N ARG A 68 24.11 -15.78 -2.94
CA ARG A 68 24.24 -14.56 -3.71
C ARG A 68 22.97 -14.33 -4.55
N CYS A 69 22.63 -13.07 -4.74
CA CYS A 69 21.48 -12.65 -5.52
C CYS A 69 21.97 -11.95 -6.80
N MET A 70 21.19 -11.99 -7.88
CA MET A 70 21.54 -11.29 -9.13
C MET A 70 21.59 -9.76 -8.95
N ALA A 71 20.78 -9.22 -8.05
CA ALA A 71 20.81 -7.79 -7.74
C ALA A 71 22.02 -7.39 -6.87
N HIS A 72 22.53 -8.33 -6.05
CA HIS A 72 23.66 -8.10 -5.15
C HIS A 72 24.67 -9.26 -5.30
N PRO A 73 25.44 -9.32 -6.39
CA PRO A 73 26.28 -10.49 -6.70
C PRO A 73 27.50 -10.62 -5.78
N LEU A 74 27.88 -9.54 -5.09
CA LEU A 74 29.06 -9.52 -4.21
C LEU A 74 28.75 -9.98 -2.78
N THR A 75 27.49 -9.88 -2.33
CA THR A 75 27.06 -10.22 -0.97
C THR A 75 26.20 -11.48 -0.95
N GLN A 76 26.35 -12.29 0.10
CA GLN A 76 25.43 -13.36 0.41
C GLN A 76 24.32 -12.84 1.32
N HIS A 77 23.08 -13.20 1.00
CA HIS A 77 21.92 -12.87 1.81
C HIS A 77 21.28 -14.16 2.35
N ASP A 78 20.83 -14.10 3.58
CA ASP A 78 20.00 -15.14 4.14
C ASP A 78 18.66 -15.21 3.41
N TYR A 79 18.13 -16.41 3.27
CA TYR A 79 16.79 -16.64 2.73
C TYR A 79 16.12 -17.80 3.42
N THR A 80 14.80 -17.73 3.54
CA THR A 80 13.94 -18.78 4.08
C THR A 80 12.94 -19.23 3.05
N CYS A 81 12.80 -20.54 2.87
CA CYS A 81 11.81 -21.13 1.96
C CYS A 81 10.99 -22.19 2.69
N SER A 82 9.71 -22.22 2.41
CA SER A 82 8.73 -23.18 2.92
C SER A 82 7.71 -23.50 1.83
N GLU A 83 6.77 -24.35 2.12
CA GLU A 83 5.61 -24.54 1.25
C GLU A 83 4.75 -23.27 1.11
N THR A 84 4.80 -22.39 2.11
CA THR A 84 4.13 -21.08 2.07
C THR A 84 4.79 -20.15 1.07
N THR A 85 6.12 -20.12 0.98
CA THR A 85 6.80 -19.37 -0.10
C THR A 85 6.51 -19.94 -1.48
N ASP A 86 6.29 -21.24 -1.62
CA ASP A 86 5.85 -21.88 -2.87
C ASP A 86 4.44 -21.39 -3.26
N TYR A 87 3.51 -21.33 -2.30
CA TYR A 87 2.18 -20.82 -2.49
C TYR A 87 2.18 -19.33 -2.89
N ALA A 88 2.87 -18.50 -2.11
CA ALA A 88 2.96 -17.05 -2.37
C ALA A 88 3.62 -16.75 -3.72
N ALA A 89 4.60 -17.57 -4.18
CA ALA A 89 5.18 -17.42 -5.51
C ALA A 89 4.15 -17.70 -6.63
N ASP A 90 3.31 -18.72 -6.46
CA ASP A 90 2.25 -19.01 -7.42
C ASP A 90 1.21 -17.87 -7.45
N VAL A 91 0.76 -17.36 -6.30
CA VAL A 91 -0.14 -16.20 -6.18
C VAL A 91 0.47 -14.95 -6.82
N THR A 92 1.77 -14.69 -6.56
CA THR A 92 2.50 -13.57 -7.17
C THR A 92 2.43 -13.59 -8.70
N VAL A 93 2.66 -14.76 -9.30
CA VAL A 93 2.59 -14.92 -10.76
C VAL A 93 1.17 -14.70 -11.28
N ALA A 94 0.15 -15.22 -10.58
CA ALA A 94 -1.22 -15.06 -10.99
C ALA A 94 -1.64 -13.57 -10.99
N LEU A 95 -1.37 -12.85 -9.91
CA LEU A 95 -1.67 -11.42 -9.81
C LEU A 95 -0.88 -10.58 -10.83
N ALA A 96 0.41 -10.85 -11.00
CA ALA A 96 1.25 -10.12 -11.95
C ALA A 96 0.80 -10.33 -13.41
N TYR A 97 0.38 -11.54 -13.75
CA TYR A 97 -0.16 -11.85 -15.09
C TYR A 97 -1.41 -11.02 -15.37
N HIS A 98 -2.37 -11.01 -14.43
CA HIS A 98 -3.61 -10.26 -14.60
C HIS A 98 -3.39 -8.75 -14.58
N LYS A 99 -2.49 -8.24 -13.74
CA LYS A 99 -2.08 -6.83 -13.80
C LYS A 99 -1.54 -6.44 -15.18
N CYS A 100 -0.67 -7.26 -15.76
CA CYS A 100 -0.16 -7.00 -17.12
C CYS A 100 -1.27 -7.04 -18.19
N LEU A 101 -2.31 -7.86 -18.03
CA LEU A 101 -3.46 -7.87 -18.93
C LEU A 101 -4.29 -6.59 -18.78
N ASP A 102 -4.48 -6.13 -17.56
CA ASP A 102 -5.21 -4.93 -17.21
C ASP A 102 -4.52 -3.68 -17.79
N ASP A 103 -3.24 -3.48 -17.48
CA ASP A 103 -2.41 -2.40 -18.02
C ASP A 103 -2.35 -2.40 -19.58
N TRP A 104 -2.49 -3.58 -20.21
CA TRP A 104 -2.60 -3.68 -21.66
C TRP A 104 -3.99 -3.27 -22.16
N ASN A 105 -5.04 -3.64 -21.47
CA ASN A 105 -6.41 -3.32 -21.87
C ASN A 105 -6.71 -1.84 -21.72
N ASP A 106 -6.24 -1.21 -20.65
CA ASP A 106 -6.51 0.17 -20.31
C ASP A 106 -5.60 1.15 -21.06
N ASP A 107 -4.28 0.96 -20.93
CA ASP A 107 -3.29 1.90 -21.46
C ASP A 107 -2.67 1.48 -22.79
N ARG A 108 -3.01 0.28 -23.32
CA ARG A 108 -2.35 -0.31 -24.50
C ARG A 108 -0.83 -0.38 -24.36
N SER A 109 -0.34 -0.53 -23.13
CA SER A 109 1.09 -0.59 -22.82
C SER A 109 1.75 -1.81 -23.49
N VAL A 110 2.66 -1.58 -24.45
CA VAL A 110 3.41 -2.66 -25.12
C VAL A 110 4.26 -3.44 -24.10
N ALA A 111 4.82 -2.77 -23.10
CA ALA A 111 5.58 -3.41 -22.03
C ALA A 111 4.70 -4.38 -21.22
N ALA A 112 3.46 -3.99 -20.91
CA ALA A 112 2.50 -4.84 -20.22
C ALA A 112 2.12 -6.08 -21.06
N ARG A 113 1.91 -5.91 -22.38
CA ARG A 113 1.67 -7.02 -23.30
C ARG A 113 2.83 -8.03 -23.32
N VAL A 114 4.07 -7.53 -23.38
CA VAL A 114 5.28 -8.38 -23.34
C VAL A 114 5.37 -9.08 -21.98
N GLY A 115 5.07 -8.37 -20.87
CA GLY A 115 5.00 -8.93 -19.53
C GLY A 115 3.99 -10.07 -19.42
N ALA A 116 2.76 -9.87 -19.89
CA ALA A 116 1.72 -10.90 -19.92
C ALA A 116 2.17 -12.13 -20.74
N ALA A 117 2.74 -11.92 -21.91
CA ALA A 117 3.27 -13.01 -22.74
C ALA A 117 4.39 -13.79 -22.02
N ALA A 118 5.30 -13.09 -21.34
CA ALA A 118 6.39 -13.70 -20.58
C ALA A 118 5.90 -14.53 -19.38
N LEU A 119 4.79 -14.13 -18.73
CA LEU A 119 4.21 -14.81 -17.58
C LEU A 119 3.21 -15.91 -17.97
N SER A 120 2.68 -15.92 -19.21
CA SER A 120 1.55 -16.77 -19.62
C SER A 120 1.78 -18.26 -19.39
N SER A 121 2.99 -18.77 -19.67
CA SER A 121 3.32 -20.18 -19.47
C SER A 121 3.41 -20.56 -17.99
N ALA A 122 3.91 -19.66 -17.15
CA ALA A 122 3.94 -19.82 -15.70
C ALA A 122 2.52 -19.78 -15.13
N TYR A 123 1.71 -18.80 -15.56
CA TYR A 123 0.31 -18.67 -15.13
C TYR A 123 -0.52 -19.91 -15.44
N ARG A 124 -0.38 -20.52 -16.63
CA ARG A 124 -1.08 -21.77 -16.95
C ARG A 124 -0.77 -22.90 -15.98
N ARG A 125 0.50 -23.03 -15.54
CA ARG A 125 0.88 -24.02 -14.50
C ARG A 125 0.30 -23.66 -13.13
N VAL A 126 0.33 -22.38 -12.77
CA VAL A 126 -0.26 -21.88 -11.53
C VAL A 126 -1.76 -22.16 -11.49
N ARG A 127 -2.48 -21.88 -12.56
CA ARG A 127 -3.92 -22.12 -12.67
C ARG A 127 -4.29 -23.60 -12.46
N THR A 128 -3.43 -24.52 -12.85
CA THR A 128 -3.63 -25.96 -12.59
C THR A 128 -3.41 -26.29 -11.11
N ARG A 129 -2.48 -25.61 -10.40
CA ARG A 129 -2.17 -25.85 -9.00
C ARG A 129 -3.14 -25.13 -8.05
N LEU A 130 -3.59 -23.94 -8.43
CA LEU A 130 -4.42 -23.04 -7.61
C LEU A 130 -5.71 -22.65 -8.37
N PRO A 131 -6.57 -23.63 -8.75
CA PRO A 131 -7.76 -23.34 -9.57
C PRO A 131 -8.77 -22.43 -8.85
N ARG A 132 -8.94 -22.56 -7.51
CA ARG A 132 -9.85 -21.75 -6.71
C ARG A 132 -9.40 -20.29 -6.68
N GLN A 133 -8.14 -20.04 -6.33
CA GLN A 133 -7.58 -18.70 -6.24
C GLN A 133 -7.53 -18.01 -7.61
N CYS A 134 -7.07 -18.70 -8.65
CA CYS A 134 -7.08 -18.15 -10.01
C CYS A 134 -8.50 -17.84 -10.51
N GLY A 135 -9.46 -18.71 -10.20
CA GLY A 135 -10.88 -18.47 -10.54
C GLY A 135 -11.45 -17.26 -9.81
N ALA A 136 -11.06 -17.03 -8.56
CA ALA A 136 -11.44 -15.83 -7.81
C ALA A 136 -10.82 -14.57 -8.44
N ILE A 137 -9.52 -14.59 -8.75
CA ILE A 137 -8.85 -13.46 -9.43
C ILE A 137 -9.56 -13.11 -10.74
N GLU A 138 -9.81 -14.11 -11.61
CA GLU A 138 -10.47 -13.92 -12.91
C GLU A 138 -11.87 -13.31 -12.74
N ARG A 139 -12.66 -13.81 -11.81
CA ARG A 139 -14.03 -13.38 -11.57
C ARG A 139 -14.10 -11.96 -11.01
N GLU A 140 -13.35 -11.70 -9.95
CA GLU A 140 -13.45 -10.41 -9.25
C GLU A 140 -12.82 -9.26 -10.04
N LEU A 141 -11.71 -9.49 -10.74
CA LEU A 141 -11.15 -8.48 -11.65
C LEU A 141 -12.08 -8.19 -12.83
N ALA A 142 -12.77 -9.21 -13.35
CA ALA A 142 -13.79 -8.99 -14.39
C ALA A 142 -14.96 -8.12 -13.86
N ALA A 143 -15.40 -8.33 -12.62
CA ALA A 143 -16.43 -7.52 -11.98
C ALA A 143 -15.99 -6.07 -11.81
N ILE A 144 -14.77 -5.83 -11.27
CA ILE A 144 -14.18 -4.50 -11.13
C ILE A 144 -14.13 -3.79 -12.49
N GLY A 145 -13.56 -4.44 -13.52
CA GLY A 145 -13.47 -3.85 -14.86
C GLY A 145 -14.83 -3.57 -15.51
N GLN A 146 -15.93 -4.24 -15.11
CA GLN A 146 -17.28 -3.88 -15.55
C GLN A 146 -17.77 -2.61 -14.88
N LEU A 147 -17.55 -2.44 -13.56
CA LEU A 147 -17.91 -1.25 -12.80
C LEU A 147 -17.16 -0.01 -13.32
N GLU A 148 -15.86 -0.15 -13.57
CA GLU A 148 -15.01 0.92 -14.12
C GLU A 148 -15.45 1.38 -15.50
N ARG A 149 -15.73 0.43 -16.41
CA ARG A 149 -16.24 0.77 -17.76
C ARG A 149 -17.61 1.42 -17.73
N ALA A 150 -18.46 1.03 -16.80
CA ALA A 150 -19.78 1.64 -16.62
C ALA A 150 -19.69 3.06 -16.03
N ARG A 151 -18.54 3.45 -15.47
CA ARG A 151 -18.31 4.73 -14.77
C ARG A 151 -19.45 5.09 -13.81
N ARG A 152 -19.97 4.09 -13.11
CA ARG A 152 -21.14 4.26 -12.24
C ARG A 152 -20.74 5.01 -10.98
N GLU A 153 -21.41 6.13 -10.71
CA GLU A 153 -21.26 6.86 -9.46
C GLU A 153 -21.62 5.97 -8.27
N GLY A 154 -20.84 6.07 -7.18
CA GLY A 154 -21.05 5.27 -5.97
C GLY A 154 -20.61 3.81 -6.07
N ALA A 155 -19.98 3.39 -7.17
CA ALA A 155 -19.47 2.02 -7.33
C ALA A 155 -18.21 1.70 -6.52
N ALA A 156 -17.65 2.68 -5.79
CA ALA A 156 -16.43 2.49 -5.01
C ALA A 156 -16.52 1.33 -4.00
N ASP A 157 -17.64 1.22 -3.28
CA ASP A 157 -17.87 0.15 -2.31
C ASP A 157 -18.00 -1.23 -2.99
N GLU A 158 -18.68 -1.30 -4.13
CA GLU A 158 -18.82 -2.56 -4.87
C GLU A 158 -17.50 -3.04 -5.42
N ALA A 159 -16.70 -2.13 -5.99
CA ALA A 159 -15.37 -2.46 -6.49
C ALA A 159 -14.40 -2.83 -5.35
N ALA A 160 -14.45 -2.09 -4.23
CA ALA A 160 -13.69 -2.44 -3.04
C ALA A 160 -14.09 -3.80 -2.47
N ASN A 161 -15.38 -4.14 -2.45
CA ASN A 161 -15.86 -5.45 -2.02
C ASN A 161 -15.39 -6.56 -2.97
N ALA A 162 -15.44 -6.37 -4.28
CA ALA A 162 -14.93 -7.35 -5.25
C ALA A 162 -13.43 -7.59 -5.04
N PHE A 163 -12.64 -6.51 -4.85
CA PHE A 163 -11.23 -6.65 -4.53
C PHE A 163 -11.00 -7.31 -3.16
N GLY A 164 -11.84 -7.02 -2.17
CA GLY A 164 -11.87 -7.71 -0.88
C GLY A 164 -12.11 -9.21 -1.03
N HIS A 165 -13.09 -9.63 -1.83
CA HIS A 165 -13.36 -11.06 -2.09
C HIS A 165 -12.21 -11.75 -2.81
N LEU A 166 -11.55 -11.08 -3.75
CA LEU A 166 -10.34 -11.58 -4.37
C LEU A 166 -9.27 -11.87 -3.30
N MET A 167 -8.95 -10.86 -2.46
CA MET A 167 -7.93 -11.00 -1.44
C MET A 167 -8.30 -12.05 -0.38
N ALA A 168 -9.58 -12.16 0.00
CA ALA A 168 -10.06 -13.19 0.91
C ALA A 168 -9.67 -14.59 0.44
N GLU A 169 -9.84 -14.89 -0.85
CA GLU A 169 -9.49 -16.20 -1.40
C GLU A 169 -7.97 -16.43 -1.48
N LEU A 170 -7.18 -15.37 -1.63
CA LEU A 170 -5.71 -15.48 -1.64
C LEU A 170 -5.10 -15.69 -0.26
N PHE A 171 -5.78 -15.28 0.81
CA PHE A 171 -5.31 -15.50 2.18
C PHE A 171 -5.52 -16.94 2.65
N VAL A 172 -6.40 -17.68 2.00
CA VAL A 172 -6.67 -19.09 2.30
C VAL A 172 -5.95 -19.99 1.31
N ARG A 173 -4.88 -20.64 1.77
CA ARG A 173 -4.17 -21.65 0.97
C ARG A 173 -5.01 -22.92 0.83
N GLU A 174 -5.45 -23.47 1.95
CA GLU A 174 -6.28 -24.68 2.07
C GLU A 174 -7.41 -24.44 3.06
N GLU A 175 -8.52 -25.19 2.91
CA GLU A 175 -9.67 -25.05 3.80
C GLU A 175 -9.40 -25.74 5.14
N ASP A 176 -9.48 -24.98 6.23
CA ASP A 176 -9.28 -25.44 7.59
C ASP A 176 -10.06 -24.59 8.63
N LEU A 177 -9.70 -24.77 9.92
CA LEU A 177 -10.31 -24.05 11.03
C LEU A 177 -10.14 -22.52 10.92
N TRP A 178 -9.02 -22.04 10.35
CA TRP A 178 -8.67 -20.63 10.28
C TRP A 178 -9.16 -19.94 9.01
N SER A 179 -9.69 -20.70 8.06
CA SER A 179 -10.07 -20.20 6.73
C SER A 179 -11.04 -19.03 6.79
N ASN A 180 -12.02 -19.04 7.69
CA ASN A 180 -12.98 -17.94 7.82
C ASN A 180 -12.31 -16.67 8.35
N THR A 181 -11.43 -16.79 9.33
CA THR A 181 -10.69 -15.66 9.89
C THR A 181 -9.69 -15.09 8.87
N LEU A 182 -8.95 -15.96 8.16
CA LEU A 182 -8.06 -15.54 7.09
C LEU A 182 -8.79 -14.84 5.94
N ARG A 183 -9.98 -15.34 5.54
CA ARG A 183 -10.83 -14.65 4.56
C ARG A 183 -11.26 -13.27 5.04
N ALA A 184 -11.64 -13.14 6.30
CA ALA A 184 -12.03 -11.86 6.86
C ALA A 184 -10.87 -10.86 6.88
N VAL A 185 -9.67 -11.29 7.30
CA VAL A 185 -8.43 -10.48 7.23
C VAL A 185 -8.19 -10.04 5.78
N GLY A 186 -8.17 -11.00 4.84
CA GLY A 186 -7.93 -10.73 3.42
C GLY A 186 -8.97 -9.81 2.82
N PHE A 187 -10.26 -10.01 3.16
CA PHE A 187 -11.35 -9.17 2.67
C PHE A 187 -11.22 -7.71 3.11
N HIS A 188 -11.03 -7.46 4.39
CA HIS A 188 -10.90 -6.09 4.90
C HIS A 188 -9.62 -5.42 4.43
N LEU A 189 -8.50 -6.15 4.40
CA LEU A 189 -7.24 -5.64 3.88
C LEU A 189 -7.34 -5.33 2.37
N GLY A 190 -8.03 -6.17 1.60
CA GLY A 190 -8.29 -5.94 0.18
C GLY A 190 -9.11 -4.66 -0.05
N ARG A 191 -10.21 -4.47 0.69
CA ARG A 191 -11.00 -3.24 0.63
C ARG A 191 -10.14 -2.00 0.96
N PHE A 192 -9.32 -2.10 2.01
CA PHE A 192 -8.40 -1.04 2.39
C PHE A 192 -7.44 -0.70 1.25
N ILE A 193 -6.77 -1.70 0.66
CA ILE A 193 -5.81 -1.50 -0.43
C ILE A 193 -6.48 -0.81 -1.63
N TYR A 194 -7.65 -1.28 -2.05
CA TYR A 194 -8.36 -0.72 -3.20
C TYR A 194 -8.73 0.76 -3.00
N LEU A 195 -9.30 1.09 -1.84
CA LEU A 195 -9.68 2.48 -1.52
C LEU A 195 -8.47 3.36 -1.27
N MET A 196 -7.43 2.85 -0.63
CA MET A 196 -6.17 3.57 -0.42
C MET A 196 -5.50 3.94 -1.76
N ASP A 197 -5.49 3.02 -2.72
CA ASP A 197 -4.98 3.27 -4.07
C ASP A 197 -5.80 4.37 -4.77
N ALA A 198 -7.13 4.28 -4.69
CA ALA A 198 -8.02 5.29 -5.24
C ALA A 198 -7.80 6.69 -4.62
N VAL A 199 -7.61 6.77 -3.29
CA VAL A 199 -7.31 8.04 -2.59
C VAL A 199 -5.96 8.61 -3.03
N CYS A 200 -4.91 7.78 -3.03
CA CYS A 200 -3.57 8.21 -3.41
C CYS A 200 -3.50 8.66 -4.89
N ASP A 201 -4.28 8.03 -5.74
CA ASP A 201 -4.24 8.30 -7.18
C ASP A 201 -5.24 9.36 -7.65
N LEU A 202 -6.16 9.83 -6.79
CA LEU A 202 -7.26 10.73 -7.14
C LEU A 202 -6.81 11.97 -7.91
N LYS A 203 -5.80 12.70 -7.43
CA LYS A 203 -5.27 13.90 -8.10
C LYS A 203 -4.62 13.57 -9.46
N ARG A 204 -3.93 12.43 -9.54
CA ARG A 204 -3.26 11.96 -10.77
C ARG A 204 -4.26 11.53 -11.83
N ASP A 205 -5.26 10.77 -11.43
CA ASP A 205 -6.29 10.25 -12.32
C ASP A 205 -7.18 11.37 -12.88
N ALA A 206 -7.55 12.34 -12.04
CA ALA A 206 -8.26 13.54 -12.48
C ALA A 206 -7.48 14.30 -13.56
N LYS A 207 -6.15 14.48 -13.41
CA LYS A 207 -5.29 15.14 -14.42
C LYS A 207 -5.19 14.37 -15.73
N ARG A 208 -5.27 13.03 -15.67
CA ARG A 208 -5.17 12.15 -16.86
C ARG A 208 -6.52 11.87 -17.51
N GLY A 209 -7.63 12.22 -16.85
CA GLY A 209 -8.98 11.83 -17.27
C GLY A 209 -9.24 10.33 -17.12
N SER A 210 -8.43 9.65 -16.30
CA SER A 210 -8.59 8.24 -15.96
C SER A 210 -9.76 8.06 -14.99
N TYR A 211 -10.36 6.88 -15.00
CA TYR A 211 -11.39 6.54 -14.01
C TYR A 211 -10.77 6.45 -12.61
N ASN A 212 -11.47 7.01 -11.63
CA ASN A 212 -11.18 6.80 -10.23
C ASN A 212 -12.52 6.63 -9.52
N PRO A 213 -12.72 5.59 -8.69
CA PRO A 213 -14.00 5.26 -8.06
C PRO A 213 -14.46 6.33 -7.06
N LEU A 214 -13.58 7.19 -6.60
CA LEU A 214 -13.86 8.31 -5.69
C LEU A 214 -14.11 9.64 -6.44
N ALA A 215 -13.94 9.66 -7.76
CA ALA A 215 -14.26 10.84 -8.56
C ALA A 215 -15.75 11.18 -8.43
N GLY A 216 -16.07 12.42 -8.08
CA GLY A 216 -17.45 12.86 -7.84
C GLY A 216 -17.89 12.83 -6.37
N LEU A 217 -17.10 12.27 -5.47
CA LEU A 217 -17.30 12.51 -4.04
C LEU A 217 -16.78 13.91 -3.67
N GLU A 218 -17.62 14.71 -3.04
CA GLU A 218 -17.25 16.04 -2.53
C GLU A 218 -16.46 15.93 -1.22
N CYS A 219 -15.42 15.08 -1.19
CA CYS A 219 -14.55 14.91 -0.05
C CYS A 219 -13.08 15.08 -0.47
N LEU A 220 -12.29 15.69 0.41
CA LEU A 220 -10.85 15.77 0.23
C LEU A 220 -10.21 14.41 0.56
N PRO A 221 -9.05 14.07 -0.03
CA PRO A 221 -8.32 12.87 0.30
C PRO A 221 -8.05 12.70 1.81
N GLN A 222 -7.83 13.78 2.53
CA GLN A 222 -7.65 13.81 3.98
C GLN A 222 -8.90 13.35 4.75
N ASP A 223 -10.10 13.63 4.24
CA ASP A 223 -11.37 13.23 4.87
C ASP A 223 -11.56 11.70 4.82
N MET A 224 -10.87 11.05 3.89
CA MET A 224 -10.90 9.59 3.75
C MET A 224 -10.07 8.84 4.80
N GLU A 225 -9.20 9.52 5.57
CA GLU A 225 -8.37 8.87 6.61
C GLU A 225 -9.22 8.14 7.65
N VAL A 226 -10.33 8.75 8.09
CA VAL A 226 -11.24 8.14 9.06
C VAL A 226 -11.89 6.88 8.49
N ALA A 227 -12.38 6.92 7.26
CA ALA A 227 -13.00 5.77 6.60
C ALA A 227 -11.99 4.64 6.40
N LEU A 228 -10.79 4.96 5.92
CA LEU A 228 -9.70 4.01 5.75
C LEU A 228 -9.27 3.39 7.10
N SER A 229 -9.22 4.20 8.18
CA SER A 229 -8.88 3.72 9.52
C SER A 229 -9.90 2.71 10.06
N VAL A 230 -11.19 2.92 9.80
CA VAL A 230 -12.24 1.96 10.17
C VAL A 230 -12.05 0.63 9.42
N ILE A 231 -11.77 0.70 8.12
CA ILE A 231 -11.58 -0.51 7.29
C ILE A 231 -10.31 -1.26 7.70
N ALA A 232 -9.19 -0.55 7.92
CA ALA A 232 -7.96 -1.13 8.44
C ALA A 232 -8.18 -1.75 9.82
N GLY A 233 -8.91 -1.06 10.72
CA GLY A 233 -9.26 -1.56 12.04
C GLY A 233 -10.04 -2.88 12.00
N ASN A 234 -10.94 -3.06 11.02
CA ASN A 234 -11.63 -4.34 10.82
C ASN A 234 -10.65 -5.46 10.41
N ALA A 235 -9.69 -5.18 9.52
CA ALA A 235 -8.67 -6.16 9.16
C ALA A 235 -7.81 -6.57 10.37
N VAL A 236 -7.40 -5.59 11.17
CA VAL A 236 -6.64 -5.80 12.42
C VAL A 236 -7.46 -6.60 13.42
N ALA A 237 -8.74 -6.28 13.64
CA ALA A 237 -9.61 -7.00 14.57
C ALA A 237 -9.77 -8.48 14.21
N GLU A 238 -9.79 -8.83 12.92
CA GLU A 238 -9.79 -10.22 12.48
C GLU A 238 -8.41 -10.87 12.61
N PHE A 239 -7.34 -10.15 12.30
CA PHE A 239 -5.96 -10.60 12.44
C PHE A 239 -5.62 -10.97 13.91
N GLU A 240 -6.03 -10.16 14.89
CA GLU A 240 -5.76 -10.40 16.30
C GLU A 240 -6.49 -11.63 16.88
N LYS A 241 -7.39 -12.27 16.12
CA LYS A 241 -8.02 -13.55 16.50
C LYS A 241 -7.16 -14.76 16.14
N LEU A 242 -6.13 -14.58 15.31
CA LEU A 242 -5.22 -15.66 14.91
C LEU A 242 -4.22 -15.95 16.03
N PRO A 243 -3.92 -17.21 16.33
CA PRO A 243 -3.00 -17.60 17.41
C PRO A 243 -1.53 -17.50 16.97
N LEU A 244 -1.10 -16.30 16.60
CA LEU A 244 0.24 -16.06 16.09
C LEU A 244 1.21 -15.79 17.23
N GLU A 245 2.36 -16.49 17.22
CA GLU A 245 3.47 -16.25 18.14
C GLU A 245 4.71 -15.75 17.39
N GLN A 246 5.10 -16.47 16.34
CA GLN A 246 6.24 -16.08 15.52
C GLN A 246 5.92 -14.84 14.67
N ASP A 247 6.89 -13.99 14.49
CA ASP A 247 6.79 -12.78 13.63
C ASP A 247 5.64 -11.81 14.02
N LEU A 248 4.93 -12.02 15.15
CA LEU A 248 3.74 -11.25 15.52
C LEU A 248 3.99 -9.73 15.56
N HIS A 249 5.11 -9.30 16.15
CA HIS A 249 5.45 -7.87 16.20
C HIS A 249 5.71 -7.30 14.80
N LEU A 250 6.41 -8.04 13.94
CA LEU A 250 6.65 -7.65 12.55
C LEU A 250 5.35 -7.60 11.73
N LEU A 251 4.45 -8.56 11.92
CA LEU A 251 3.13 -8.55 11.26
C LEU A 251 2.25 -7.38 11.74
N ARG A 252 2.27 -7.07 13.03
CA ARG A 252 1.64 -5.88 13.58
C ARG A 252 2.25 -4.60 13.03
N ASN A 253 3.57 -4.50 12.94
CA ASN A 253 4.24 -3.35 12.33
C ASN A 253 3.72 -3.09 10.90
N VAL A 254 3.53 -4.14 10.08
CA VAL A 254 2.95 -4.00 8.75
C VAL A 254 1.53 -3.44 8.82
N LEU A 255 0.65 -4.04 9.65
CA LEU A 255 -0.78 -3.71 9.67
C LEU A 255 -1.10 -2.39 10.37
N TYR A 256 -0.34 -1.99 11.39
CA TYR A 256 -0.60 -0.76 12.16
C TYR A 256 0.12 0.47 11.61
N SER A 257 1.31 0.29 11.01
CA SER A 257 2.15 1.38 10.55
C SER A 257 2.47 1.29 9.06
N GLY A 258 2.87 0.11 8.62
CA GLY A 258 3.38 -0.13 7.28
C GLY A 258 2.41 0.22 6.16
N ILE A 259 1.14 -0.18 6.28
CA ILE A 259 0.09 0.09 5.28
C ILE A 259 -0.22 1.58 5.08
N TRP A 260 0.21 2.43 6.02
CA TRP A 260 -0.02 3.88 6.00
C TRP A 260 1.14 4.67 5.40
N GLN A 261 2.30 4.07 5.15
CA GLN A 261 3.51 4.80 4.74
C GLN A 261 3.29 5.66 3.49
N LYS A 262 2.62 5.10 2.47
CA LYS A 262 2.37 5.82 1.21
C LYS A 262 1.41 7.00 1.41
N TYR A 263 0.36 6.81 2.19
CA TYR A 263 -0.58 7.88 2.55
C TYR A 263 0.12 8.99 3.32
N ASN A 264 0.87 8.64 4.36
CA ASN A 264 1.59 9.60 5.19
C ASN A 264 2.65 10.38 4.39
N ALA A 265 3.37 9.72 3.50
CA ALA A 265 4.34 10.38 2.64
C ALA A 265 3.71 11.38 1.67
N GLN A 266 2.48 11.10 1.21
CA GLN A 266 1.81 11.95 0.22
C GLN A 266 1.01 13.10 0.84
N PHE A 267 0.33 12.87 1.98
CA PHE A 267 -0.62 13.85 2.54
C PHE A 267 -0.12 14.53 3.80
N LYS A 268 0.65 13.85 4.67
CA LYS A 268 1.21 14.47 5.88
C LYS A 268 2.46 15.31 5.63
N ALA A 269 3.10 15.16 4.47
CA ALA A 269 4.14 16.10 4.03
C ALA A 269 3.51 17.44 3.61
N ASP A 270 2.41 17.40 2.85
CA ASP A 270 1.67 18.60 2.42
C ASP A 270 1.14 19.41 3.62
N GLU A 271 0.68 18.74 4.68
CA GLU A 271 0.22 19.42 5.92
C GLU A 271 1.35 20.14 6.65
N LYS A 272 2.54 19.56 6.71
CA LYS A 272 3.71 20.19 7.33
C LYS A 272 4.20 21.39 6.53
N GLU A 273 4.21 21.32 5.21
CA GLU A 273 4.56 22.45 4.35
C GLU A 273 3.50 23.55 4.41
N GLY A 274 2.22 23.18 4.41
CA GLY A 274 1.12 24.13 4.56
C GLY A 274 1.11 24.83 5.93
N ALA A 275 1.40 24.11 7.01
CA ALA A 275 1.50 24.67 8.35
C ALA A 275 2.73 25.57 8.51
N ALA A 276 3.86 25.22 7.92
CA ALA A 276 5.07 26.05 7.91
C ALA A 276 4.85 27.34 7.13
N SER A 277 4.24 27.28 5.95
CA SER A 277 3.90 28.46 5.14
C SER A 277 2.85 29.37 5.83
N ALA A 278 1.89 28.80 6.56
CA ALA A 278 0.93 29.57 7.33
C ALA A 278 1.58 30.25 8.54
N ALA A 279 2.55 29.60 9.19
CA ALA A 279 3.32 30.21 10.29
C ALA A 279 4.21 31.36 9.81
N GLU A 280 4.91 31.20 8.68
CA GLU A 280 5.70 32.28 8.06
C GLU A 280 4.83 33.48 7.69
N SER A 281 3.64 33.25 7.11
CA SER A 281 2.73 34.35 6.76
C SER A 281 2.16 35.09 7.98
N VAL A 282 2.00 34.42 9.13
CA VAL A 282 1.58 35.04 10.39
C VAL A 282 2.73 35.85 11.02
N GLU A 283 3.96 35.36 10.96
CA GLU A 283 5.15 36.10 11.43
C GLU A 283 5.42 37.35 10.54
N GLU A 284 5.28 37.25 9.22
CA GLU A 284 5.40 38.39 8.31
C GLU A 284 4.32 39.45 8.57
N ALA A 285 3.08 39.02 8.82
CA ALA A 285 1.98 39.93 9.16
C ALA A 285 2.18 40.60 10.53
N ALA A 286 2.72 39.88 11.51
CA ALA A 286 3.03 40.44 12.85
C ALA A 286 4.19 41.46 12.74
N SER A 287 5.24 41.16 12.01
CA SER A 287 6.37 42.08 11.75
C SER A 287 5.97 43.34 10.98
N ALA A 288 5.06 43.19 10.02
CA ALA A 288 4.48 44.37 9.31
C ALA A 288 3.60 45.25 10.22
N ALA A 289 2.89 44.66 11.17
CA ALA A 289 2.08 45.43 12.14
C ALA A 289 2.95 46.16 13.16
N GLU A 290 4.07 45.62 13.61
CA GLU A 290 5.01 46.31 14.50
C GLU A 290 5.70 47.48 13.78
N SER A 291 6.10 47.33 12.51
CA SER A 291 6.73 48.41 11.73
C SER A 291 5.79 49.59 11.42
N THR A 292 4.47 49.35 11.41
CA THR A 292 3.47 50.43 11.25
C THR A 292 3.14 51.13 12.56
N GLY A 293 3.39 50.47 13.72
CA GLY A 293 3.20 51.03 15.07
C GLY A 293 4.24 52.04 15.48
N GLU A 294 5.49 51.85 15.06
CA GLU A 294 6.61 52.78 15.40
C GLU A 294 6.53 54.11 14.65
N ASN A 295 5.96 54.17 13.44
CA ASN A 295 5.81 55.40 12.67
C ASN A 295 4.64 56.32 13.13
N ALA A 296 3.75 55.82 14.00
CA ALA A 296 2.64 56.62 14.57
C ALA A 296 3.04 57.35 15.87
N GLY A 297 4.16 56.96 16.53
CA GLY A 297 4.65 57.56 17.78
C GLY A 297 5.52 58.82 17.62
N GLU A 298 6.14 59.04 16.45
CA GLU A 298 7.03 60.20 16.26
C GLU A 298 6.36 61.48 15.82
N ASN A 299 5.05 61.46 15.45
CA ASN A 299 4.35 62.62 14.92
C ASN A 299 3.50 63.38 15.97
N THR A 300 3.46 62.96 17.25
CA THR A 300 2.73 63.61 18.30
C THR A 300 3.57 64.56 19.20
N ASN A 301 4.93 64.54 19.07
CA ASN A 301 5.81 65.39 19.89
C ASN A 301 6.24 66.72 19.24
N ALA A 302 5.77 67.04 18.04
CA ALA A 302 6.13 68.29 17.34
C ALA A 302 5.09 69.42 17.46
N ALA A 303 3.95 69.19 18.13
CA ALA A 303 2.85 70.15 18.20
C ALA A 303 2.71 70.90 19.52
N GLU A 304 3.52 70.60 20.56
CA GLU A 304 3.40 71.21 21.91
C GLU A 304 4.46 72.23 22.26
N SER A 305 5.39 72.56 21.34
CA SER A 305 6.50 73.49 21.63
C SER A 305 6.29 74.93 21.09
N THR A 306 5.08 75.37 20.68
CA THR A 306 4.88 76.69 20.12
C THR A 306 3.76 77.47 20.74
N ARG A 307 3.52 77.35 22.08
CA ARG A 307 2.50 78.14 22.78
C ARG A 307 2.92 78.73 24.14
N GLU A 308 4.17 79.00 24.33
CA GLU A 308 4.64 79.85 25.44
C GLU A 308 5.67 80.84 24.96
N THR A 309 5.22 81.95 24.29
CA THR A 309 5.89 83.27 24.26
C THR A 309 4.97 84.30 23.63
N ARG A 310 4.03 84.84 24.35
CA ARG A 310 3.53 86.21 24.23
C ARG A 310 2.43 86.47 25.25
N ALA A 311 2.77 87.09 26.36
CA ALA A 311 2.22 88.23 27.00
C ALA A 311 2.74 88.26 28.44
#